data_1e15057a11f2f508fcb9de20e9704673
#
_entry.id   1e15057a11f2f508fcb9de20e9704673
#
_cell.length_a   1.000
_cell.length_b   1.000
_cell.length_c   1.000
_cell.angle_alpha   90.00
_cell.angle_beta   90.00
_cell.angle_gamma   90.00
#
_symmetry.space_group_name_H-M   'P 1'
#
loop_
_entity.id
_entity.type
_entity.pdbx_description
1 polymer ?
#
loop_
_entity_poly.entity_id
_entity_poly.type
_entity_poly.pdbx_seq_one_letter_code
_entity_poly.pdbx_strand_id
1 'polypeptide(L)'
;MLVASEDAETRRELAERLDWDDVPFHLASSAHEAVHLVSRLSAGTRLFVVLDFARRPRARVMDMLRSRTDLDVQLLLLHDAQEDGLTDETVVEHVRRPAVPGYLYSLVERHGYGAVA
;
A
#
# COMPACT_ATOMS: atom_id res chain seq x y z
N MET A 1 4.90 4.32 -5.85
CA MET A 1 4.29 3.80 -4.59
C MET A 1 2.90 4.36 -4.42
N LEU A 2 2.00 3.57 -3.88
CA LEU A 2 0.65 4.00 -3.51
C LEU A 2 0.48 3.84 -2.00
N VAL A 3 0.15 4.94 -1.31
CA VAL A 3 -0.22 4.91 0.10
C VAL A 3 -1.73 5.07 0.17
N ALA A 4 -2.42 3.97 0.44
CA ALA A 4 -3.87 3.92 0.51
C ALA A 4 -4.27 3.69 1.98
N SER A 5 -4.72 4.74 2.65
CA SER A 5 -5.08 4.70 4.06
C SER A 5 -6.25 5.63 4.34
N GLU A 6 -7.15 5.18 5.20
CA GLU A 6 -8.24 6.02 5.71
C GLU A 6 -7.75 7.03 6.75
N ASP A 7 -6.60 6.77 7.37
CA ASP A 7 -6.02 7.62 8.40
C ASP A 7 -5.21 8.76 7.77
N ALA A 8 -5.70 9.98 7.94
CA ALA A 8 -5.05 11.18 7.39
C ALA A 8 -3.64 11.39 7.94
N GLU A 9 -3.41 11.07 9.21
CA GLU A 9 -2.10 11.23 9.83
C GLU A 9 -1.09 10.24 9.25
N THR A 10 -1.49 8.99 9.04
CA THR A 10 -0.66 7.98 8.40
C THR A 10 -0.27 8.42 6.99
N ARG A 11 -1.24 8.89 6.19
CA ARG A 11 -0.95 9.40 4.85
C ARG A 11 0.05 10.54 4.88
N ARG A 12 -0.17 11.52 5.76
CA ARG A 12 0.68 12.71 5.87
C ARG A 12 2.11 12.35 6.25
N GLU A 13 2.28 11.55 7.30
CA GLU A 13 3.62 11.21 7.78
C GLU A 13 4.40 10.34 6.80
N LEU A 14 3.75 9.38 6.16
CA LEU A 14 4.41 8.59 5.12
C LEU A 14 4.76 9.46 3.92
N ALA A 15 3.86 10.34 3.51
CA ALA A 15 4.13 11.25 2.40
C ALA A 15 5.33 12.16 2.66
N GLU A 16 5.44 12.70 3.86
CA GLU A 16 6.58 13.55 4.25
C GLU A 16 7.91 12.80 4.14
N ARG A 17 7.94 11.54 4.61
CA ARG A 17 9.16 10.74 4.54
C ARG A 17 9.51 10.32 3.12
N LEU A 18 8.53 9.94 2.32
CA LEU A 18 8.74 9.56 0.93
C LEU A 18 9.21 10.75 0.11
N ASP A 19 8.64 11.92 0.35
CA ASP A 19 9.04 13.16 -0.31
C ASP A 19 10.48 13.54 0.07
N TRP A 20 10.83 13.39 1.33
CA TRP A 20 12.19 13.63 1.82
C TRP A 20 13.22 12.74 1.10
N ASP A 21 12.87 11.49 0.82
CA ASP A 21 13.74 10.53 0.15
C ASP A 21 13.59 10.52 -1.37
N ASP A 22 12.85 11.48 -1.92
CA ASP A 22 12.60 11.60 -3.37
C ASP A 22 11.95 10.35 -3.98
N VAL A 23 11.13 9.64 -3.22
CA VAL A 23 10.38 8.48 -3.71
C VAL A 23 9.06 8.94 -4.31
N PRO A 24 8.79 8.69 -5.60
CA PRO A 24 7.50 9.03 -6.19
C PRO A 24 6.37 8.25 -5.55
N PHE A 25 5.28 8.94 -5.19
CA PHE A 25 4.14 8.29 -4.55
C PHE A 25 2.82 8.95 -4.91
N HIS A 26 1.74 8.20 -4.71
CA HIS A 26 0.37 8.68 -4.78
C HIS A 26 -0.32 8.38 -3.46
N LEU A 27 -1.26 9.23 -3.07
CA LEU A 27 -2.08 9.05 -1.87
C LEU A 27 -3.51 8.74 -2.25
N ALA A 28 -4.13 7.80 -1.55
CA ALA A 28 -5.56 7.51 -1.68
C ALA A 28 -6.18 7.45 -0.28
N SER A 29 -7.24 8.20 -0.08
CA SER A 29 -7.96 8.25 1.19
C SER A 29 -9.17 7.32 1.23
N SER A 30 -9.52 6.72 0.09
CA SER A 30 -10.65 5.81 -0.04
C SER A 30 -10.34 4.70 -1.02
N ALA A 31 -11.13 3.63 -0.95
CA ALA A 31 -11.05 2.54 -1.90
C ALA A 31 -11.33 3.02 -3.33
N HIS A 32 -12.28 3.93 -3.48
CA HIS A 32 -12.63 4.51 -4.77
C HIS A 32 -11.43 5.19 -5.42
N GLU A 33 -10.71 6.03 -4.66
CA GLU A 33 -9.52 6.70 -5.16
C GLU A 33 -8.42 5.70 -5.52
N ALA A 34 -8.19 4.71 -4.65
CA ALA A 34 -7.16 3.70 -4.88
C ALA A 34 -7.45 2.87 -6.13
N VAL A 35 -8.68 2.42 -6.31
CA VAL A 35 -9.12 1.68 -7.49
C VAL A 35 -8.94 2.52 -8.75
N HIS A 36 -9.32 3.79 -8.69
CA HIS A 36 -9.18 4.70 -9.83
C HIS A 36 -7.71 4.87 -10.24
N LEU A 37 -6.83 5.08 -9.27
CA LEU A 37 -5.39 5.22 -9.53
C LEU A 37 -4.81 3.94 -10.15
N VAL A 38 -5.12 2.78 -9.58
CA VAL A 38 -4.62 1.50 -10.08
C VAL A 38 -5.12 1.22 -11.50
N SER A 39 -6.37 1.57 -11.79
CA SER A 39 -6.96 1.34 -13.12
C SER A 39 -6.26 2.13 -14.22
N ARG A 40 -5.57 3.20 -13.88
CA ARG A 40 -4.88 4.08 -14.83
C ARG A 40 -3.40 3.77 -15.04
N LEU A 41 -2.85 2.83 -14.27
CA LEU A 41 -1.43 2.49 -14.40
C LEU A 41 -1.16 1.74 -15.70
N SER A 42 -0.01 2.02 -16.30
CA SER A 42 0.43 1.34 -17.52
C SER A 42 0.85 -0.10 -17.23
N ALA A 43 0.67 -0.97 -18.20
CA ALA A 43 1.15 -2.35 -18.13
C ALA A 43 2.65 -2.39 -17.82
N GLY A 44 3.09 -3.34 -17.00
CA GLY A 44 4.48 -3.50 -16.62
C GLY A 44 4.94 -2.61 -15.46
N THR A 45 4.06 -1.75 -14.94
CA THR A 45 4.40 -0.89 -13.81
C THR A 45 4.68 -1.72 -12.56
N ARG A 46 5.78 -1.42 -11.88
CA ARG A 46 6.05 -1.95 -10.53
C ARG A 46 5.35 -1.04 -9.53
N LEU A 47 4.53 -1.65 -8.68
CA LEU A 47 3.73 -0.93 -7.71
C LEU A 47 3.92 -1.51 -6.31
N PHE A 48 4.39 -0.68 -5.40
CA PHE A 48 4.36 -1.00 -3.98
C PHE A 48 3.18 -0.28 -3.34
N VAL A 49 2.33 -1.02 -2.65
CA VAL A 49 1.11 -0.49 -2.04
C VAL A 49 1.17 -0.66 -0.53
N VAL A 50 1.00 0.43 0.19
CA VAL A 50 0.68 0.40 1.62
C VAL A 50 -0.84 0.48 1.73
N LEU A 51 -1.48 -0.60 2.16
CA LEU A 51 -2.93 -0.71 2.18
C LEU A 51 -3.43 -0.78 3.61
N ASP A 52 -4.08 0.31 4.06
CA ASP A 52 -4.58 0.49 5.42
C ASP A 52 -6.05 0.91 5.38
N PHE A 53 -6.91 -0.04 5.04
CA PHE A 53 -8.35 0.16 5.01
C PHE A 53 -9.07 -0.88 5.87
N ALA A 54 -10.29 -0.54 6.29
CA ALA A 54 -11.20 -1.50 6.86
C ALA A 54 -11.50 -2.62 5.84
N ARG A 55 -12.00 -3.73 6.32
CA ARG A 55 -12.13 -4.99 5.57
C ARG A 55 -12.81 -4.85 4.21
N ARG A 56 -13.97 -4.17 4.15
CA ARG A 56 -14.72 -4.06 2.89
C ARG A 56 -14.03 -3.19 1.84
N PRO A 57 -13.63 -1.96 2.16
CA PRO A 57 -12.89 -1.15 1.18
C PRO A 57 -11.56 -1.80 0.81
N ARG A 58 -10.89 -2.46 1.73
CA ARG A 58 -9.66 -3.21 1.44
C ARG A 58 -9.90 -4.29 0.38
N ALA A 59 -10.97 -5.06 0.52
CA ALA A 59 -11.30 -6.12 -0.42
C ALA A 59 -11.49 -5.58 -1.84
N ARG A 60 -12.12 -4.41 -1.99
CA ARG A 60 -12.29 -3.78 -3.30
C ARG A 60 -10.97 -3.42 -3.96
N VAL A 61 -10.04 -2.89 -3.18
CA VAL A 61 -8.70 -2.53 -3.69
C VAL A 61 -7.93 -3.80 -4.07
N MET A 62 -7.97 -4.82 -3.24
CA MET A 62 -7.29 -6.08 -3.51
C MET A 62 -7.85 -6.78 -4.75
N ASP A 63 -9.15 -6.74 -4.96
CA ASP A 63 -9.78 -7.30 -6.17
C ASP A 63 -9.29 -6.57 -7.43
N MET A 64 -9.18 -5.26 -7.37
CA MET A 64 -8.64 -4.49 -8.49
C MET A 64 -7.18 -4.86 -8.76
N LEU A 65 -6.35 -4.95 -7.73
CA LEU A 65 -4.95 -5.34 -7.87
C LEU A 65 -4.81 -6.74 -8.47
N ARG A 66 -5.62 -7.68 -8.04
CA ARG A 66 -5.62 -9.04 -8.58
C ARG A 66 -6.06 -9.09 -10.04
N SER A 67 -6.95 -8.20 -10.46
CA SER A 67 -7.40 -8.13 -11.85
C SER A 67 -6.34 -7.58 -12.80
N ARG A 68 -5.35 -6.87 -12.26
CA ARG A 68 -4.27 -6.28 -13.03
C ARG A 68 -3.05 -7.20 -13.03
N THR A 69 -3.14 -8.30 -13.76
CA THR A 69 -2.05 -9.28 -13.89
C THR A 69 -0.84 -8.75 -14.67
N ASP A 70 -1.01 -7.61 -15.31
CA ASP A 70 0.03 -6.90 -16.05
C ASP A 70 0.92 -6.01 -15.18
N LEU A 71 0.59 -5.88 -13.88
CA LEU A 71 1.38 -5.09 -12.93
C LEU A 71 2.23 -6.01 -12.05
N ASP A 72 3.40 -5.51 -11.65
CA ASP A 72 4.23 -6.15 -10.62
C ASP A 72 3.91 -5.50 -9.29
N VAL A 73 3.06 -6.14 -8.49
CA VAL A 73 2.52 -5.60 -7.25
C VAL A 73 3.17 -6.25 -6.04
N GLN A 74 3.66 -5.41 -5.12
CA GLN A 74 4.04 -5.81 -3.77
C GLN A 74 3.18 -5.04 -2.79
N LEU A 75 2.62 -5.73 -1.80
CA LEU A 75 1.62 -5.19 -0.91
C LEU A 75 2.06 -5.29 0.54
N LEU A 76 2.07 -4.16 1.23
CA LEU A 76 2.17 -4.09 2.68
C LEU A 76 0.75 -3.91 3.21
N LEU A 77 0.25 -4.94 3.88
CA LEU A 77 -1.15 -5.00 4.30
C LEU A 77 -1.30 -4.78 5.79
N LEU A 78 -2.04 -3.72 6.16
CA LEU A 78 -2.45 -3.51 7.54
C LEU A 78 -3.83 -4.14 7.74
N HIS A 79 -3.98 -4.89 8.83
CA HIS A 79 -5.23 -5.57 9.15
C HIS A 79 -5.43 -5.67 10.66
N ASP A 80 -6.66 -5.95 11.07
CA ASP A 80 -6.97 -6.14 12.48
C ASP A 80 -6.49 -7.51 12.96
N ALA A 81 -6.21 -7.60 14.25
CA ALA A 81 -5.65 -8.80 14.88
C ALA A 81 -6.51 -10.07 14.71
N GLN A 82 -7.80 -9.90 14.45
CA GLN A 82 -8.77 -10.98 14.38
C GLN A 82 -9.00 -11.49 12.97
N GLU A 83 -8.32 -10.92 11.99
CA GLU A 83 -8.47 -11.31 10.59
C GLU A 83 -7.48 -12.40 10.25
N ASP A 84 -7.95 -13.62 10.32
CA ASP A 84 -7.15 -14.80 9.96
C ASP A 84 -7.35 -15.16 8.47
N GLY A 85 -6.37 -15.87 7.91
CA GLY A 85 -6.48 -16.43 6.57
C GLY A 85 -6.23 -15.45 5.43
N LEU A 86 -5.64 -14.30 5.71
CA LEU A 86 -5.22 -13.35 4.68
C LEU A 86 -3.94 -13.86 4.01
N THR A 87 -4.10 -14.75 3.05
CA THR A 87 -2.98 -15.28 2.27
C THR A 87 -3.05 -14.78 0.84
N ASP A 88 -1.98 -14.11 0.43
CA ASP A 88 -1.85 -13.63 -0.94
C ASP A 88 -0.34 -13.47 -1.23
N GLU A 89 0.12 -14.02 -2.34
CA GLU A 89 1.53 -14.00 -2.71
C GLU A 89 2.07 -12.57 -2.92
N THR A 90 1.21 -11.63 -3.25
CA THR A 90 1.59 -10.24 -3.42
C THR A 90 1.82 -9.52 -2.10
N VAL A 91 1.32 -10.06 -0.98
CA VAL A 91 1.50 -9.47 0.35
C VAL A 91 2.88 -9.85 0.87
N VAL A 92 3.77 -8.87 0.93
CA VAL A 92 5.15 -9.06 1.40
C VAL A 92 5.29 -8.80 2.90
N GLU A 93 4.37 -8.03 3.48
CA GLU A 93 4.34 -7.77 4.93
C GLU A 93 2.90 -7.69 5.42
N HIS A 94 2.66 -8.33 6.56
CA HIS A 94 1.40 -8.20 7.31
C HIS A 94 1.67 -7.38 8.56
N VAL A 95 0.90 -6.31 8.74
CA VAL A 95 1.06 -5.42 9.89
C VAL A 95 -0.26 -5.32 10.65
N ARG A 96 -0.19 -5.49 11.96
CA ARG A 96 -1.37 -5.35 12.81
C ARG A 96 -1.67 -3.87 13.03
N ARG A 97 -2.94 -3.49 12.85
CA ARG A 97 -3.41 -2.15 13.18
C ARG A 97 -3.59 -1.97 14.68
N PRO A 98 -3.37 -0.76 15.22
CA PRO A 98 -2.77 0.40 14.56
C PRO A 98 -1.25 0.27 14.45
N ALA A 99 -0.65 0.90 13.46
CA ALA A 99 0.79 0.89 13.25
C ALA A 99 1.35 2.31 13.20
N VAL A 100 2.50 2.50 13.82
CA VAL A 100 3.19 3.78 13.81
C VAL A 100 3.78 4.03 12.42
N PRO A 101 3.58 5.22 11.82
CA PRO A 101 4.10 5.52 10.48
C PRO A 101 5.59 5.30 10.32
N GLY A 102 6.40 5.60 11.34
CA GLY A 102 7.84 5.33 11.30
C GLY A 102 8.18 3.86 11.15
N TYR A 103 7.39 2.98 11.78
CA TYR A 103 7.55 1.54 11.61
C TYR A 103 7.16 1.10 10.19
N LEU A 104 6.05 1.63 9.68
CA LEU A 104 5.61 1.35 8.31
C LEU A 104 6.69 1.77 7.31
N TYR A 105 7.27 2.94 7.48
CA TYR A 105 8.32 3.42 6.62
C TYR A 105 9.55 2.49 6.63
N SER A 106 9.94 1.99 7.79
CA SER A 106 11.07 1.06 7.89
C SER A 106 10.81 -0.25 7.14
N LEU A 107 9.56 -0.73 7.12
CA LEU A 107 9.18 -1.90 6.34
C LEU A 107 9.22 -1.62 4.84
N VAL A 108 8.78 -0.43 4.43
CA VAL A 108 8.87 0.00 3.03
C VAL A 108 10.33 0.00 2.57
N GLU A 109 11.23 0.55 3.38
CA GLU A 109 12.66 0.56 3.06
C GLU A 109 13.24 -0.87 2.95
N ARG A 110 12.81 -1.77 3.82
CA ARG A 110 13.25 -3.16 3.82
C ARG A 110 12.99 -3.85 2.48
N HIS A 111 11.92 -3.49 1.80
CA HIS A 111 11.57 -4.04 0.51
C HIS A 111 12.19 -3.28 -0.68
N GLY A 112 13.18 -2.43 -0.39
CA GLY A 112 13.99 -1.78 -1.41
C GLY A 112 13.37 -0.56 -2.07
N TYR A 113 12.26 -0.07 -1.55
CA TYR A 113 11.53 0.99 -2.21
C TYR A 113 12.15 2.38 -2.05
N GLY A 114 12.95 2.61 -1.07
CA GLY A 114 13.76 3.81 -0.94
C GLY A 114 15.19 3.60 -1.39
N ALA A 115 15.56 2.37 -1.71
CA ALA A 115 16.90 2.04 -2.16
C ALA A 115 16.98 2.20 -3.66
N VAL A 116 17.76 3.15 -4.09
CA VAL A 116 18.12 3.24 -5.50
C VAL A 116 19.14 2.14 -5.75
N ALA A 117 18.71 1.15 -6.46
CA ALA A 117 19.62 0.11 -6.85
C ALA A 117 20.65 0.66 -7.83
#